data_6712a191dd6e426393617df6d391b210
#
_entry.id   6712a191dd6e426393617df6d391b210
#
_cell.length_a   1.000
_cell.length_b   1.000
_cell.length_c   1.000
_cell.angle_alpha   90.00
_cell.angle_beta   90.00
_cell.angle_gamma   90.00
#
_symmetry.space_group_name_H-M   'P 1'
#
loop_
_entity.id
_entity.type
_entity.pdbx_description
1 polymer ?
#
loop_
_entity_poly.entity_id
_entity_poly.type
_entity_poly.pdbx_seq_one_letter_code
_entity_poly.pdbx_strand_id
1 'polypeptide(L)'
;VGNMLDIPDNDQRAISMAIECIHAYSLVHDDLPAMDDDELRRGQPTAHIVFDEATALLAGDVLQTLAFEIFSAEIPTFAPFNEVIASKLLAVFAPRARRMVAGQMLDLNAEASTDISQTDLESIHRDKTGALIEAALLMGGICAGATAPQRMALQDCAQHIGLAFQVQDDILDVTGNTDDLGKPVGSDEKLDKSTYVKLMGVDAAKDYAQSLFAEGRGAITRELGDDNAVLAVIEWLWQRQK
;
A
#
# COMPACT_ATOMS: atom_id res chain seq x y z
N VAL A 1 13.27 5.87 2.22
CA VAL A 1 14.46 4.97 2.21
C VAL A 1 15.54 5.51 1.30
N GLY A 2 15.21 5.90 0.06
CA GLY A 2 16.20 6.39 -0.92
C GLY A 2 17.08 7.51 -0.39
N ASN A 3 16.46 8.60 0.07
CA ASN A 3 17.19 9.76 0.60
C ASN A 3 17.93 9.46 1.92
N MET A 4 17.48 8.48 2.68
CA MET A 4 18.08 8.06 3.93
C MET A 4 19.37 7.25 3.72
N LEU A 5 19.44 6.49 2.62
CA LEU A 5 20.50 5.53 2.35
C LEU A 5 21.29 5.85 1.07
N ASP A 6 21.24 7.10 0.58
CA ASP A 6 22.00 7.61 -0.59
C ASP A 6 21.83 6.76 -1.87
N ILE A 7 20.61 6.34 -2.18
CA ILE A 7 20.32 5.60 -3.40
C ILE A 7 20.45 6.53 -4.62
N PRO A 8 21.05 6.08 -5.74
CA PRO A 8 21.08 6.83 -6.98
C PRO A 8 19.69 7.26 -7.46
N ASP A 9 19.53 8.48 -7.95
CA ASP A 9 18.25 9.05 -8.39
C ASP A 9 17.50 8.17 -9.40
N ASN A 10 18.22 7.55 -10.34
CA ASN A 10 17.61 6.67 -11.35
C ASN A 10 16.97 5.43 -10.72
N ASP A 11 17.65 4.82 -9.73
CA ASP A 11 17.14 3.65 -9.02
C ASP A 11 15.88 4.01 -8.22
N GLN A 12 15.87 5.18 -7.57
CA GLN A 12 14.71 5.69 -6.85
C GLN A 12 13.52 5.91 -7.77
N ARG A 13 13.76 6.53 -8.95
CA ARG A 13 12.70 6.79 -9.95
C ARG A 13 12.10 5.49 -10.47
N ALA A 14 12.92 4.51 -10.83
CA ALA A 14 12.44 3.24 -11.35
C ALA A 14 11.58 2.48 -10.32
N ILE A 15 12.04 2.40 -9.05
CA ILE A 15 11.25 1.80 -7.98
C ILE A 15 9.93 2.54 -7.78
N SER A 16 9.98 3.87 -7.70
CA SER A 16 8.79 4.69 -7.48
C SER A 16 7.78 4.53 -8.61
N MET A 17 8.25 4.53 -9.86
CA MET A 17 7.37 4.32 -11.02
C MET A 17 6.76 2.93 -11.05
N ALA A 18 7.53 1.88 -10.74
CA ALA A 18 7.01 0.51 -10.71
C ALA A 18 5.94 0.34 -9.63
N ILE A 19 6.17 0.87 -8.43
CA ILE A 19 5.19 0.86 -7.33
C ILE A 19 3.95 1.66 -7.71
N GLU A 20 4.11 2.85 -8.30
CA GLU A 20 2.98 3.70 -8.70
C GLU A 20 2.17 3.06 -9.83
N CYS A 21 2.81 2.41 -10.80
CA CYS A 21 2.12 1.68 -11.86
C CYS A 21 1.24 0.54 -11.29
N ILE A 22 1.78 -0.25 -10.36
CA ILE A 22 0.98 -1.31 -9.69
C ILE A 22 -0.13 -0.72 -8.83
N HIS A 23 0.14 0.38 -8.12
CA HIS A 23 -0.87 1.05 -7.32
C HIS A 23 -1.98 1.64 -8.21
N ALA A 24 -1.62 2.38 -9.27
CA ALA A 24 -2.58 2.95 -10.20
C ALA A 24 -3.42 1.85 -10.91
N TYR A 25 -2.79 0.77 -11.36
CA TYR A 25 -3.47 -0.39 -11.89
C TYR A 25 -4.52 -0.94 -10.91
N SER A 26 -4.12 -1.16 -9.65
CA SER A 26 -5.03 -1.72 -8.65
C SER A 26 -6.23 -0.82 -8.38
N LEU A 27 -6.04 0.51 -8.35
CA LEU A 27 -7.12 1.47 -8.18
C LEU A 27 -8.07 1.51 -9.39
N VAL A 28 -7.52 1.51 -10.62
CA VAL A 28 -8.34 1.52 -11.84
C VAL A 28 -9.21 0.27 -11.94
N HIS A 29 -8.68 -0.89 -11.54
CA HIS A 29 -9.45 -2.14 -11.54
C HIS A 29 -10.42 -2.23 -10.36
N ASP A 30 -10.06 -1.71 -9.21
CA ASP A 30 -10.89 -1.65 -8.00
C ASP A 30 -12.18 -0.84 -8.26
N ASP A 31 -12.05 0.27 -9.02
CA ASP A 31 -13.18 1.13 -9.38
C ASP A 31 -14.18 0.50 -10.37
N LEU A 32 -13.84 -0.60 -11.06
CA LEU A 32 -14.70 -1.20 -12.07
C LEU A 32 -16.02 -1.73 -11.49
N PRO A 33 -17.13 -1.78 -12.30
CA PRO A 33 -18.42 -2.31 -11.84
C PRO A 33 -18.40 -3.77 -11.36
N ALA A 34 -17.37 -4.54 -11.72
CA ALA A 34 -17.18 -5.92 -11.25
C ALA A 34 -16.48 -5.99 -9.87
N MET A 35 -16.07 -4.86 -9.32
CA MET A 35 -15.38 -4.68 -8.05
C MET A 35 -16.19 -3.74 -7.14
N ASP A 36 -15.66 -2.58 -6.78
CA ASP A 36 -16.29 -1.63 -5.86
C ASP A 36 -17.36 -0.74 -6.55
N ASP A 37 -17.42 -0.70 -7.88
CA ASP A 37 -18.35 0.12 -8.70
C ASP A 37 -18.33 1.60 -8.31
N ASP A 38 -17.13 2.14 -8.10
CA ASP A 38 -16.94 3.52 -7.68
C ASP A 38 -17.00 4.51 -8.85
N GLU A 39 -17.92 5.47 -8.80
CA GLU A 39 -18.02 6.54 -9.82
C GLU A 39 -16.98 7.64 -9.63
N LEU A 40 -16.46 7.83 -8.42
CA LEU A 40 -15.53 8.91 -8.06
C LEU A 40 -14.33 8.39 -7.27
N ARG A 41 -13.13 8.85 -7.62
CA ARG A 41 -11.90 8.64 -6.86
C ARG A 41 -11.17 9.97 -6.66
N ARG A 42 -10.90 10.30 -5.40
CA ARG A 42 -10.27 11.58 -5.01
C ARG A 42 -11.01 12.81 -5.59
N GLY A 43 -12.33 12.73 -5.65
CA GLY A 43 -13.21 13.79 -6.15
C GLY A 43 -13.24 13.93 -7.67
N GLN A 44 -12.63 13.00 -8.42
CA GLN A 44 -12.66 12.97 -9.89
C GLN A 44 -13.40 11.72 -10.37
N PRO A 45 -14.12 11.78 -11.50
CA PRO A 45 -14.72 10.60 -12.10
C PRO A 45 -13.67 9.52 -12.39
N THR A 46 -14.04 8.25 -12.13
CA THR A 46 -13.18 7.09 -12.34
C THR A 46 -12.98 6.79 -13.82
N ALA A 47 -11.96 5.97 -14.15
CA ALA A 47 -11.56 5.73 -15.53
C ALA A 47 -12.70 5.10 -16.37
N HIS A 48 -13.46 4.16 -15.81
CA HIS A 48 -14.56 3.51 -16.53
C HIS A 48 -15.74 4.45 -16.79
N ILE A 49 -15.95 5.48 -15.96
CA ILE A 49 -16.96 6.52 -16.16
C ILE A 49 -16.53 7.52 -17.24
N VAL A 50 -15.23 7.92 -17.24
CA VAL A 50 -14.73 8.92 -18.22
C VAL A 50 -14.59 8.35 -19.63
N PHE A 51 -14.15 7.09 -19.73
CA PHE A 51 -13.88 6.43 -21.00
C PHE A 51 -14.90 5.30 -21.28
N ASP A 52 -14.65 4.12 -20.80
CA ASP A 52 -15.51 2.95 -20.75
C ASP A 52 -14.81 1.83 -19.94
N GLU A 53 -15.55 0.75 -19.60
CA GLU A 53 -15.02 -0.38 -18.83
C GLU A 53 -13.86 -1.09 -19.53
N ALA A 54 -13.95 -1.31 -20.85
CA ALA A 54 -12.91 -2.00 -21.60
C ALA A 54 -11.61 -1.18 -21.63
N THR A 55 -11.72 0.13 -21.82
CA THR A 55 -10.56 1.04 -21.75
C THR A 55 -9.94 1.04 -20.36
N ALA A 56 -10.74 1.12 -19.31
CA ALA A 56 -10.24 1.07 -17.92
C ALA A 56 -9.55 -0.27 -17.61
N LEU A 57 -10.16 -1.38 -17.99
CA LEU A 57 -9.58 -2.73 -17.82
C LEU A 57 -8.22 -2.84 -18.49
N LEU A 58 -8.14 -2.49 -19.78
CA LEU A 58 -6.90 -2.58 -20.56
C LEU A 58 -5.83 -1.58 -20.08
N ALA A 59 -6.23 -0.40 -19.61
CA ALA A 59 -5.30 0.54 -18.99
C ALA A 59 -4.65 -0.02 -17.73
N GLY A 60 -5.42 -0.70 -16.88
CA GLY A 60 -4.89 -1.44 -15.74
C GLY A 60 -3.91 -2.54 -16.15
N ASP A 61 -4.25 -3.36 -17.15
CA ASP A 61 -3.37 -4.43 -17.66
C ASP A 61 -2.03 -3.88 -18.16
N VAL A 62 -2.06 -2.75 -18.90
CA VAL A 62 -0.84 -2.08 -19.38
C VAL A 62 -0.01 -1.56 -18.22
N LEU A 63 -0.62 -0.90 -17.23
CA LEU A 63 0.08 -0.39 -16.06
C LEU A 63 0.75 -1.53 -15.25
N GLN A 64 0.06 -2.65 -15.07
CA GLN A 64 0.64 -3.82 -14.41
C GLN A 64 1.86 -4.34 -15.18
N THR A 65 1.75 -4.50 -16.49
CA THR A 65 2.84 -4.97 -17.33
C THR A 65 4.02 -4.01 -17.32
N LEU A 66 3.76 -2.70 -17.45
CA LEU A 66 4.76 -1.65 -17.41
C LEU A 66 5.55 -1.64 -16.10
N ALA A 67 4.90 -1.91 -14.97
CA ALA A 67 5.56 -1.99 -13.67
C ALA A 67 6.71 -3.02 -13.64
N PHE A 68 6.56 -4.13 -14.35
CA PHE A 68 7.61 -5.15 -14.46
C PHE A 68 8.62 -4.82 -15.58
N GLU A 69 8.16 -4.22 -16.68
CA GLU A 69 9.01 -3.82 -17.81
C GLU A 69 10.07 -2.80 -17.36
N ILE A 70 9.77 -1.90 -16.43
CA ILE A 70 10.69 -0.93 -15.85
C ILE A 70 12.00 -1.57 -15.36
N PHE A 71 11.95 -2.82 -14.88
CA PHE A 71 13.13 -3.55 -14.39
C PHE A 71 13.87 -4.33 -15.48
N SER A 72 13.40 -4.35 -16.71
CA SER A 72 14.02 -5.09 -17.82
C SER A 72 15.15 -4.35 -18.48
N ALA A 73 15.43 -3.10 -18.13
CA ALA A 73 16.40 -2.20 -18.77
C ALA A 73 16.11 -1.87 -20.26
N GLU A 74 14.96 -2.28 -20.78
CA GLU A 74 14.53 -1.96 -22.15
C GLU A 74 13.96 -0.54 -22.26
N ILE A 75 13.67 0.13 -21.15
CA ILE A 75 13.17 1.50 -21.12
C ILE A 75 14.34 2.45 -20.88
N PRO A 76 14.83 3.19 -21.91
CA PRO A 76 16.02 4.03 -21.80
C PRO A 76 15.93 5.11 -20.70
N THR A 77 14.72 5.55 -20.37
CA THR A 77 14.47 6.60 -19.37
C THR A 77 14.82 6.15 -17.95
N PHE A 78 14.86 4.85 -17.70
CA PHE A 78 15.11 4.25 -16.40
C PHE A 78 16.41 3.42 -16.34
N ALA A 79 17.29 3.56 -17.34
CA ALA A 79 18.56 2.83 -17.38
C ALA A 79 19.57 3.32 -16.33
N PRO A 80 20.52 2.49 -15.92
CA PRO A 80 20.55 1.04 -15.93
C PRO A 80 20.64 0.45 -14.52
N PHE A 81 19.69 -0.37 -14.12
CA PHE A 81 20.00 -1.33 -13.07
C PHE A 81 21.07 -2.30 -13.60
N ASN A 82 22.06 -2.66 -12.80
CA ASN A 82 22.80 -3.85 -13.14
C ASN A 82 21.85 -5.05 -13.00
N GLU A 83 22.03 -6.09 -13.81
CA GLU A 83 21.15 -7.27 -13.84
C GLU A 83 20.96 -7.93 -12.46
N VAL A 84 21.99 -7.85 -11.60
CA VAL A 84 21.93 -8.39 -10.23
C VAL A 84 20.94 -7.61 -9.35
N ILE A 85 20.91 -6.29 -9.46
CA ILE A 85 19.95 -5.46 -8.71
C ILE A 85 18.54 -5.70 -9.27
N ALA A 86 18.36 -5.66 -10.58
CA ALA A 86 17.07 -5.92 -11.24
C ALA A 86 16.45 -7.25 -10.80
N SER A 87 17.25 -8.32 -10.80
CA SER A 87 16.82 -9.65 -10.33
C SER A 87 16.39 -9.64 -8.87
N LYS A 88 17.13 -8.95 -8.00
CA LYS A 88 16.77 -8.83 -6.57
C LYS A 88 15.47 -8.02 -6.37
N LEU A 89 15.30 -6.95 -7.14
CA LEU A 89 14.08 -6.13 -7.10
C LEU A 89 12.86 -6.95 -7.53
N LEU A 90 12.95 -7.67 -8.63
CA LEU A 90 11.88 -8.55 -9.13
C LEU A 90 11.55 -9.67 -8.13
N ALA A 91 12.56 -10.25 -7.48
CA ALA A 91 12.35 -11.28 -6.46
C ALA A 91 11.57 -10.78 -5.23
N VAL A 92 11.63 -9.48 -4.94
CA VAL A 92 10.85 -8.83 -3.87
C VAL A 92 9.49 -8.35 -4.39
N PHE A 93 9.48 -7.70 -5.56
CA PHE A 93 8.32 -7.02 -6.10
C PHE A 93 7.22 -7.99 -6.57
N ALA A 94 7.57 -8.99 -7.41
CA ALA A 94 6.58 -9.87 -8.02
C ALA A 94 5.74 -10.67 -7.01
N PRO A 95 6.32 -11.29 -5.96
CA PRO A 95 5.49 -11.96 -4.95
C PRO A 95 4.55 -11.01 -4.21
N ARG A 96 4.95 -9.75 -3.99
CA ARG A 96 4.16 -8.77 -3.27
C ARG A 96 3.05 -8.17 -4.13
N ALA A 97 3.31 -7.92 -5.41
CA ALA A 97 2.27 -7.57 -6.38
C ALA A 97 1.20 -8.67 -6.46
N ARG A 98 1.61 -9.94 -6.52
CA ARG A 98 0.67 -11.07 -6.48
C ARG A 98 -0.11 -11.15 -5.17
N ARG A 99 0.54 -10.89 -4.02
CA ARG A 99 -0.13 -10.87 -2.70
C ARG A 99 -1.20 -9.78 -2.65
N MET A 100 -0.93 -8.59 -3.19
CA MET A 100 -1.93 -7.51 -3.28
C MET A 100 -3.19 -7.97 -4.03
N VAL A 101 -3.04 -8.65 -5.18
CA VAL A 101 -4.16 -9.19 -5.95
C VAL A 101 -4.90 -10.28 -5.17
N ALA A 102 -4.17 -11.16 -4.47
CA ALA A 102 -4.79 -12.17 -3.61
C ALA A 102 -5.55 -11.53 -2.44
N GLY A 103 -5.01 -10.45 -1.86
CA GLY A 103 -5.67 -9.66 -0.83
C GLY A 103 -6.97 -9.02 -1.30
N GLN A 104 -7.02 -8.52 -2.54
CA GLN A 104 -8.26 -8.02 -3.15
C GLN A 104 -9.32 -9.12 -3.27
N MET A 105 -8.93 -10.33 -3.67
CA MET A 105 -9.86 -11.48 -3.72
C MET A 105 -10.37 -11.87 -2.33
N LEU A 106 -9.51 -11.79 -1.30
CA LEU A 106 -9.93 -12.05 0.08
C LEU A 106 -10.90 -10.98 0.57
N ASP A 107 -10.68 -9.73 0.21
CA ASP A 107 -11.53 -8.59 0.55
C ASP A 107 -12.94 -8.76 -0.04
N LEU A 108 -13.05 -9.03 -1.33
CA LEU A 108 -14.33 -9.33 -2.01
C LEU A 108 -15.07 -10.53 -1.38
N ASN A 109 -14.35 -11.58 -0.99
CA ASN A 109 -14.94 -12.73 -0.31
C ASN A 109 -15.42 -12.37 1.11
N ALA A 110 -14.74 -11.44 1.77
CA ALA A 110 -15.11 -10.97 3.10
C ALA A 110 -16.38 -10.11 3.10
N GLU A 111 -16.62 -9.31 2.06
CA GLU A 111 -17.87 -8.55 1.87
C GLU A 111 -19.09 -9.46 1.80
N ALA A 112 -18.93 -10.67 1.29
CA ALA A 112 -20.00 -11.68 1.22
C ALA A 112 -20.18 -12.47 2.53
N SER A 113 -19.37 -12.21 3.58
CA SER A 113 -19.34 -12.97 4.83
C SER A 113 -19.80 -12.13 6.02
N THR A 114 -20.62 -12.71 6.90
CA THR A 114 -21.10 -12.07 8.13
C THR A 114 -20.21 -12.31 9.35
N ASP A 115 -19.22 -13.21 9.26
CA ASP A 115 -18.40 -13.69 10.38
C ASP A 115 -16.90 -13.53 10.06
N ILE A 116 -16.42 -12.29 9.99
CA ILE A 116 -15.01 -11.98 9.81
C ILE A 116 -14.35 -11.73 11.18
N SER A 117 -13.33 -12.52 11.51
CA SER A 117 -12.53 -12.31 12.71
C SER A 117 -11.48 -11.20 12.51
N GLN A 118 -10.92 -10.67 13.60
CA GLN A 118 -9.79 -9.73 13.53
C GLN A 118 -8.62 -10.33 12.75
N THR A 119 -8.31 -11.61 12.94
CA THR A 119 -7.21 -12.29 12.25
C THR A 119 -7.44 -12.37 10.73
N ASP A 120 -8.69 -12.60 10.30
CA ASP A 120 -9.05 -12.61 8.88
C ASP A 120 -8.87 -11.21 8.29
N LEU A 121 -9.37 -10.17 8.98
CA LEU A 121 -9.24 -8.78 8.54
C LEU A 121 -7.77 -8.35 8.46
N GLU A 122 -6.95 -8.71 9.46
CA GLU A 122 -5.51 -8.47 9.42
C GLU A 122 -4.84 -9.17 8.21
N SER A 123 -5.24 -10.39 7.89
CA SER A 123 -4.70 -11.14 6.74
C SER A 123 -5.03 -10.43 5.42
N ILE A 124 -6.28 -9.97 5.27
CA ILE A 124 -6.72 -9.20 4.10
C ILE A 124 -5.87 -7.95 3.94
N HIS A 125 -5.76 -7.13 4.97
CA HIS A 125 -5.04 -5.86 4.92
C HIS A 125 -3.52 -6.02 4.76
N ARG A 126 -2.93 -7.05 5.35
CA ARG A 126 -1.51 -7.39 5.13
C ARG A 126 -1.20 -7.72 3.68
N ASP A 127 -2.14 -8.34 2.96
CA ASP A 127 -1.96 -8.68 1.57
C ASP A 127 -2.44 -7.57 0.63
N LYS A 128 -3.67 -7.06 0.77
CA LYS A 128 -4.20 -6.00 -0.09
C LYS A 128 -3.37 -4.72 -0.03
N THR A 129 -3.04 -4.22 1.15
CA THR A 129 -2.37 -2.93 1.34
C THR A 129 -0.90 -3.10 1.77
N GLY A 130 -0.65 -3.94 2.78
CA GLY A 130 0.67 -4.10 3.39
C GLY A 130 1.73 -4.64 2.43
N ALA A 131 1.36 -5.53 1.51
CA ALA A 131 2.31 -6.13 0.58
C ALA A 131 3.02 -5.10 -0.30
N LEU A 132 2.31 -4.07 -0.79
CA LEU A 132 2.91 -3.05 -1.65
C LEU A 132 3.78 -2.07 -0.85
N ILE A 133 3.39 -1.73 0.37
CA ILE A 133 4.21 -0.95 1.31
C ILE A 133 5.50 -1.70 1.64
N GLU A 134 5.41 -3.01 1.88
CA GLU A 134 6.56 -3.89 2.12
C GLU A 134 7.49 -3.94 0.89
N ALA A 135 6.93 -4.03 -0.34
CA ALA A 135 7.70 -3.95 -1.57
C ALA A 135 8.50 -2.64 -1.66
N ALA A 136 7.85 -1.51 -1.44
CA ALA A 136 8.47 -0.18 -1.54
C ALA A 136 9.66 -0.02 -0.59
N LEU A 137 9.51 -0.40 0.68
CA LEU A 137 10.57 -0.29 1.68
C LEU A 137 11.73 -1.25 1.39
N LEU A 138 11.45 -2.51 1.04
CA LEU A 138 12.49 -3.50 0.76
C LEU A 138 13.26 -3.22 -0.52
N MET A 139 12.60 -2.76 -1.59
CA MET A 139 13.25 -2.41 -2.84
C MET A 139 14.18 -1.21 -2.63
N GLY A 140 13.73 -0.20 -1.89
CA GLY A 140 14.60 0.90 -1.47
C GLY A 140 15.82 0.42 -0.68
N GLY A 141 15.62 -0.52 0.25
CA GLY A 141 16.72 -1.13 1.01
C GLY A 141 17.70 -1.92 0.15
N ILE A 142 17.21 -2.64 -0.88
CA ILE A 142 18.06 -3.39 -1.81
C ILE A 142 18.97 -2.44 -2.60
N CYS A 143 18.44 -1.37 -3.19
CA CYS A 143 19.23 -0.39 -3.93
C CYS A 143 20.24 0.33 -3.06
N ALA A 144 19.92 0.56 -1.79
CA ALA A 144 20.82 1.14 -0.81
C ALA A 144 21.90 0.18 -0.27
N GLY A 145 21.89 -1.09 -0.70
CA GLY A 145 22.82 -2.08 -0.17
C GLY A 145 22.57 -2.42 1.32
N ALA A 146 21.34 -2.24 1.81
CA ALA A 146 20.99 -2.51 3.20
C ALA A 146 21.40 -3.92 3.63
N THR A 147 21.94 -4.02 4.84
CA THR A 147 22.33 -5.29 5.46
C THR A 147 21.10 -6.18 5.72
N ALA A 148 21.32 -7.46 6.01
CA ALA A 148 20.20 -8.36 6.32
C ALA A 148 19.38 -7.89 7.54
N PRO A 149 19.98 -7.47 8.68
CA PRO A 149 19.22 -6.89 9.80
C PRO A 149 18.42 -5.66 9.41
N GLN A 150 19.00 -4.74 8.63
CA GLN A 150 18.29 -3.54 8.16
C GLN A 150 17.10 -3.88 7.27
N ARG A 151 17.24 -4.87 6.35
CA ARG A 151 16.10 -5.33 5.53
C ARG A 151 15.00 -5.99 6.36
N MET A 152 15.37 -6.74 7.40
CA MET A 152 14.39 -7.31 8.34
C MET A 152 13.64 -6.19 9.09
N ALA A 153 14.34 -5.16 9.54
CA ALA A 153 13.73 -4.00 10.18
C ALA A 153 12.78 -3.23 9.25
N LEU A 154 13.17 -3.04 7.97
CA LEU A 154 12.31 -2.43 6.96
C LEU A 154 11.06 -3.27 6.69
N GLN A 155 11.19 -4.58 6.65
CA GLN A 155 10.06 -5.50 6.47
C GLN A 155 9.11 -5.48 7.67
N ASP A 156 9.64 -5.59 8.88
CA ASP A 156 8.90 -5.54 10.13
C ASP A 156 8.14 -4.21 10.26
N CYS A 157 8.82 -3.10 10.00
CA CYS A 157 8.20 -1.79 9.94
C CYS A 157 7.04 -1.74 8.93
N ALA A 158 7.26 -2.23 7.69
CA ALA A 158 6.24 -2.21 6.65
C ALA A 158 4.97 -2.97 7.03
N GLN A 159 5.13 -4.12 7.69
CA GLN A 159 4.01 -4.95 8.14
C GLN A 159 3.16 -4.24 9.20
N HIS A 160 3.80 -3.61 10.18
CA HIS A 160 3.11 -2.87 11.23
C HIS A 160 2.45 -1.59 10.69
N ILE A 161 3.18 -0.80 9.91
CA ILE A 161 2.67 0.47 9.36
C ILE A 161 1.55 0.24 8.33
N GLY A 162 1.66 -0.81 7.49
CA GLY A 162 0.61 -1.16 6.55
C GLY A 162 -0.71 -1.51 7.23
N LEU A 163 -0.63 -2.26 8.33
CA LEU A 163 -1.80 -2.59 9.13
C LEU A 163 -2.34 -1.37 9.90
N ALA A 164 -1.44 -0.60 10.54
CA ALA A 164 -1.80 0.62 11.25
C ALA A 164 -2.52 1.62 10.34
N PHE A 165 -2.08 1.73 9.08
CA PHE A 165 -2.69 2.59 8.07
C PHE A 165 -4.17 2.22 7.84
N GLN A 166 -4.50 0.94 7.72
CA GLN A 166 -5.86 0.48 7.52
C GLN A 166 -6.72 0.66 8.77
N VAL A 167 -6.19 0.36 9.95
CA VAL A 167 -6.92 0.62 11.21
C VAL A 167 -7.25 2.10 11.35
N GLN A 168 -6.30 2.97 10.99
CA GLN A 168 -6.52 4.42 11.03
C GLN A 168 -7.52 4.87 9.96
N ASP A 169 -7.53 4.25 8.80
CA ASP A 169 -8.50 4.53 7.72
C ASP A 169 -9.93 4.23 8.19
N ASP A 170 -10.15 3.07 8.80
CA ASP A 170 -11.43 2.68 9.41
C ASP A 170 -11.89 3.66 10.50
N ILE A 171 -10.95 4.15 11.32
CA ILE A 171 -11.25 5.15 12.35
C ILE A 171 -11.65 6.48 11.70
N LEU A 172 -10.94 6.91 10.67
CA LEU A 172 -11.21 8.17 9.97
C LEU A 172 -12.54 8.11 9.21
N ASP A 173 -12.93 6.95 8.66
CA ASP A 173 -14.23 6.79 7.99
C ASP A 173 -15.41 7.08 8.91
N VAL A 174 -15.32 6.77 10.21
CA VAL A 174 -16.40 7.01 11.18
C VAL A 174 -16.23 8.29 11.99
N THR A 175 -15.03 8.85 12.11
CA THR A 175 -14.74 10.03 12.96
C THR A 175 -14.38 11.28 12.16
N GLY A 176 -14.07 11.13 10.87
CA GLY A 176 -13.63 12.20 9.98
C GLY A 176 -14.77 13.16 9.60
N ASN A 177 -14.40 14.20 8.82
CA ASN A 177 -15.35 15.12 8.22
C ASN A 177 -15.45 14.84 6.72
N THR A 178 -16.66 14.84 6.15
CA THR A 178 -16.90 14.58 4.73
C THR A 178 -16.09 15.51 3.80
N ASP A 179 -15.92 16.77 4.19
CA ASP A 179 -15.15 17.75 3.41
C ASP A 179 -13.65 17.44 3.37
N ASP A 180 -13.13 16.76 4.41
CA ASP A 180 -11.72 16.38 4.52
C ASP A 180 -11.44 15.02 3.86
N LEU A 181 -12.37 14.08 3.92
CA LEU A 181 -12.20 12.71 3.42
C LEU A 181 -12.35 12.59 1.90
N GLY A 182 -13.04 13.54 1.25
CA GLY A 182 -13.36 13.48 -0.18
C GLY A 182 -14.33 12.35 -0.57
N LYS A 183 -14.87 11.63 0.42
CA LYS A 183 -15.96 10.64 0.34
C LYS A 183 -16.93 10.85 1.51
N PRO A 184 -18.20 10.40 1.42
CA PRO A 184 -19.13 10.48 2.54
C PRO A 184 -18.61 9.72 3.77
N VAL A 185 -18.75 10.31 4.96
CA VAL A 185 -18.47 9.63 6.23
C VAL A 185 -19.38 8.41 6.36
N GLY A 186 -18.85 7.29 6.87
CA GLY A 186 -19.57 6.03 7.02
C GLY A 186 -19.83 5.31 5.69
N SER A 187 -18.95 5.49 4.69
CA SER A 187 -19.05 4.77 3.41
C SER A 187 -18.88 3.26 3.62
N ASP A 188 -18.01 2.82 4.51
CA ASP A 188 -17.78 1.41 4.82
C ASP A 188 -18.99 0.77 5.56
N GLU A 189 -19.70 1.55 6.39
CA GLU A 189 -20.93 1.10 7.02
C GLU A 189 -22.07 0.90 6.00
N LYS A 190 -22.17 1.78 4.99
CA LYS A 190 -23.15 1.66 3.91
C LYS A 190 -22.92 0.46 3.01
N LEU A 191 -21.65 0.09 2.81
CA LEU A 191 -21.22 -1.07 2.03
C LEU A 191 -21.18 -2.36 2.87
N ASP A 192 -21.58 -2.28 4.16
CA ASP A 192 -21.53 -3.38 5.14
C ASP A 192 -20.14 -4.04 5.29
N LYS A 193 -19.07 -3.28 5.03
CA LYS A 193 -17.68 -3.76 5.16
C LYS A 193 -17.36 -4.10 6.61
N SER A 194 -16.58 -5.15 6.79
CA SER A 194 -16.01 -5.48 8.10
C SER A 194 -14.84 -4.56 8.39
N THR A 195 -14.88 -3.85 9.52
CA THR A 195 -13.85 -2.87 9.92
C THR A 195 -13.37 -3.14 11.35
N TYR A 196 -12.18 -2.65 11.68
CA TYR A 196 -11.68 -2.73 13.07
C TYR A 196 -12.59 -1.99 14.04
N VAL A 197 -13.21 -0.90 13.61
CA VAL A 197 -14.17 -0.15 14.45
C VAL A 197 -15.42 -0.97 14.74
N LYS A 198 -15.95 -1.73 13.78
CA LYS A 198 -17.07 -2.68 14.02
C LYS A 198 -16.67 -3.80 14.97
N LEU A 199 -15.45 -4.34 14.84
CA LEU A 199 -14.97 -5.48 15.62
C LEU A 199 -14.68 -5.12 17.09
N MET A 200 -14.06 -3.97 17.34
CA MET A 200 -13.54 -3.66 18.68
C MET A 200 -13.96 -2.30 19.24
N GLY A 201 -14.65 -1.46 18.46
CA GLY A 201 -15.01 -0.09 18.81
C GLY A 201 -13.87 0.92 18.57
N VAL A 202 -14.23 2.20 18.48
CA VAL A 202 -13.32 3.30 18.10
C VAL A 202 -12.11 3.41 19.03
N ASP A 203 -12.32 3.35 20.36
CA ASP A 203 -11.23 3.58 21.33
C ASP A 203 -10.22 2.43 21.29
N ALA A 204 -10.66 1.18 21.26
CA ALA A 204 -9.76 0.03 21.15
C ALA A 204 -9.04 0.00 19.79
N ALA A 205 -9.70 0.42 18.70
CA ALA A 205 -9.06 0.55 17.39
C ALA A 205 -7.96 1.63 17.41
N LYS A 206 -8.16 2.76 18.11
CA LYS A 206 -7.13 3.78 18.29
C LYS A 206 -5.92 3.26 19.06
N ASP A 207 -6.15 2.56 20.18
CA ASP A 207 -5.09 1.96 20.98
C ASP A 207 -4.31 0.92 20.14
N TYR A 208 -5.01 0.13 19.35
CA TYR A 208 -4.40 -0.85 18.45
C TYR A 208 -3.56 -0.18 17.35
N ALA A 209 -4.07 0.83 16.67
CA ALA A 209 -3.32 1.60 15.68
C ALA A 209 -2.06 2.21 16.31
N GLN A 210 -2.17 2.80 17.50
CA GLN A 210 -1.05 3.39 18.23
C GLN A 210 0.04 2.35 18.54
N SER A 211 -0.35 1.15 18.97
CA SER A 211 0.62 0.08 19.23
C SER A 211 1.36 -0.35 17.97
N LEU A 212 0.66 -0.51 16.85
CA LEU A 212 1.24 -0.86 15.55
C LEU A 212 2.23 0.21 15.05
N PHE A 213 1.87 1.51 15.15
CA PHE A 213 2.79 2.59 14.81
C PHE A 213 4.04 2.59 15.70
N ALA A 214 3.88 2.35 16.99
CA ALA A 214 5.01 2.27 17.93
C ALA A 214 5.94 1.09 17.61
N GLU A 215 5.40 -0.08 17.26
CA GLU A 215 6.16 -1.26 16.87
C GLU A 215 6.92 -1.04 15.55
N GLY A 216 6.25 -0.49 14.53
CA GLY A 216 6.88 -0.16 13.25
C GLY A 216 8.00 0.87 13.40
N ARG A 217 7.79 1.92 14.21
CA ARG A 217 8.81 2.88 14.56
C ARG A 217 9.99 2.23 15.29
N GLY A 218 9.70 1.40 16.28
CA GLY A 218 10.73 0.70 17.06
C GLY A 218 11.60 -0.23 16.22
N ALA A 219 11.03 -0.88 15.19
CA ALA A 219 11.78 -1.71 14.25
C ALA A 219 12.84 -0.88 13.50
N ILE A 220 12.46 0.28 12.98
CA ILE A 220 13.39 1.17 12.25
C ILE A 220 14.43 1.77 13.17
N THR A 221 14.04 2.29 14.34
CA THR A 221 14.94 2.95 15.26
C THR A 221 16.08 2.05 15.72
N ARG A 222 15.80 0.79 15.98
CA ARG A 222 16.81 -0.17 16.46
C ARG A 222 17.97 -0.40 15.47
N GLU A 223 17.69 -0.39 14.17
CA GLU A 223 18.66 -0.78 13.14
C GLU A 223 19.15 0.40 12.29
N LEU A 224 18.39 1.48 12.21
CA LEU A 224 18.64 2.62 11.34
C LEU A 224 18.72 3.96 12.08
N GLY A 225 18.54 3.96 13.42
CA GLY A 225 18.61 5.16 14.27
C GLY A 225 17.34 6.02 14.24
N ASP A 226 17.34 7.08 15.04
CA ASP A 226 16.17 7.93 15.29
C ASP A 226 16.02 9.08 14.27
N ASP A 227 17.07 9.44 13.54
CA ASP A 227 17.05 10.53 12.57
C ASP A 227 17.07 10.00 11.14
N ASN A 228 15.90 9.71 10.62
CA ASN A 228 15.77 9.21 9.26
C ASN A 228 14.40 9.55 8.62
N ALA A 229 14.39 9.63 7.26
CA ALA A 229 13.22 10.00 6.49
C ALA A 229 12.05 8.99 6.60
N VAL A 230 12.30 7.73 6.92
CA VAL A 230 11.24 6.72 7.09
C VAL A 230 10.43 7.04 8.34
N LEU A 231 11.10 7.40 9.44
CA LEU A 231 10.41 7.83 10.67
C LEU A 231 9.57 9.08 10.44
N ALA A 232 10.08 10.06 9.68
CA ALA A 232 9.31 11.26 9.33
C ALA A 232 8.01 10.91 8.56
N VAL A 233 8.07 9.95 7.64
CA VAL A 233 6.87 9.46 6.92
C VAL A 233 5.92 8.73 7.86
N ILE A 234 6.42 7.89 8.77
CA ILE A 234 5.61 7.18 9.76
C ILE A 234 4.87 8.18 10.66
N GLU A 235 5.57 9.21 11.14
CA GLU A 235 4.98 10.26 11.98
C GLU A 235 3.95 11.09 11.22
N TRP A 236 4.21 11.38 9.94
CA TRP A 236 3.24 12.07 9.08
C TRP A 236 1.99 11.21 8.86
N LEU A 237 2.15 9.92 8.59
CA LEU A 237 1.03 8.98 8.44
C LEU A 237 0.19 8.90 9.72
N TRP A 238 0.84 8.85 10.89
CA TRP A 238 0.16 8.84 12.18
C TRP A 238 -0.64 10.11 12.46
N GLN A 239 -0.16 11.26 12.00
CA GLN A 239 -0.79 12.57 12.23
C GLN A 239 -1.85 12.93 11.18
N ARG A 240 -2.02 12.12 10.12
CA ARG A 240 -2.99 12.42 9.07
C ARG A 240 -4.42 12.45 9.64
N GLN A 241 -5.23 13.37 9.11
CA GLN A 241 -6.64 13.54 9.45
C GLN A 241 -7.56 13.21 8.26
N LYS A 242 -6.99 12.78 7.14
CA LYS A 242 -7.67 12.43 5.88
C LYS A 242 -6.83 11.46 5.06
#